data_2be1c40756e8f3e373261e42783f9d64
#
_entry.id   2be1c40756e8f3e373261e42783f9d64
#
_cell.length_a   1.000
_cell.length_b   1.000
_cell.length_c   1.000
_cell.angle_alpha   90.00
_cell.angle_beta   90.00
_cell.angle_gamma   90.00
#
_symmetry.space_group_name_H-M   'P 1'
#
loop_
_entity.id
_entity.type
_entity.pdbx_description
1 polymer ?
#
loop_
_entity_poly.entity_id
_entity_poly.type
_entity_poly.pdbx_seq_one_letter_code
_entity_poly.pdbx_strand_id
1 'polypeptide(L)' 'MIIKQGSKFVLKSRDGSKTLGTFDTKEQAVKREKQINFFKHLDKRNKK' A
#
# COMPACT_ATOMS: atom_id res chain seq x y z
N MET A 1 1.26 4.78 1.69
CA MET A 1 1.48 6.08 1.06
C MET A 1 1.53 5.92 -0.45
N ILE A 2 0.77 6.72 -1.17
CA ILE A 2 0.70 6.62 -2.62
C ILE A 2 1.28 7.88 -3.23
N ILE A 3 2.22 7.71 -4.15
CA ILE A 3 2.89 8.81 -4.81
C ILE A 3 2.68 8.69 -6.31
N LYS A 4 2.31 9.80 -6.95
CA LYS A 4 2.14 9.81 -8.38
C LYS A 4 3.47 10.14 -9.06
N GLN A 5 3.90 9.27 -9.94
CA GLN A 5 5.11 9.48 -10.72
C GLN A 5 4.80 9.34 -12.19
N GLY A 6 4.76 10.47 -12.90
CA GLY A 6 4.40 10.45 -14.30
C GLY A 6 2.99 9.93 -14.47
N SER A 7 2.83 8.89 -15.25
CA SER A 7 1.52 8.28 -15.48
C SER A 7 1.26 7.09 -14.56
N LYS A 8 2.11 6.86 -13.57
CA LYS A 8 1.96 5.70 -12.70
C LYS A 8 1.84 6.12 -11.24
N PHE A 9 1.31 5.21 -10.43
CA PHE A 9 1.17 5.43 -9.01
C PHE A 9 2.03 4.43 -8.26
N VAL A 10 2.86 4.93 -7.36
CA VAL A 10 3.77 4.10 -6.60
C VAL A 10 3.30 4.03 -5.16
N LEU A 11 3.12 2.80 -4.68
CA LEU A 11 2.73 2.58 -3.30
C LEU A 11 3.97 2.36 -2.46
N LYS A 12 4.16 3.20 -1.47
CA LYS A 12 5.31 3.11 -0.59
C LYS A 12 4.88 2.82 0.83
N SER A 13 5.82 2.36 1.62
CA SER A 13 5.56 2.08 3.02
C SER A 13 5.26 3.38 3.76
N ARG A 14 4.85 3.25 5.02
CA ARG A 14 4.44 4.39 5.80
C ARG A 14 5.53 5.46 5.90
N ASP A 15 6.75 5.03 6.06
CA ASP A 15 7.87 5.96 6.16
C ASP A 15 8.46 6.32 4.81
N GLY A 16 7.96 5.72 3.74
CA GLY A 16 8.43 6.04 2.41
C GLY A 16 9.75 5.41 2.01
N SER A 17 10.31 4.56 2.84
CA SER A 17 11.63 3.99 2.56
C SER A 17 11.56 2.78 1.65
N LYS A 18 10.40 2.14 1.53
CA LYS A 18 10.26 0.95 0.70
C LYS A 18 9.15 1.12 -0.30
N THR A 19 9.35 0.59 -1.50
CA THR A 19 8.33 0.57 -2.52
C THR A 19 7.58 -0.74 -2.43
N LEU A 20 6.29 -0.66 -2.15
CA LEU A 20 5.45 -1.84 -2.00
C LEU A 20 4.86 -2.30 -3.32
N GLY A 21 4.73 -1.39 -4.28
CA GLY A 21 4.20 -1.75 -5.58
C GLY A 21 4.05 -0.54 -6.48
N THR A 22 3.91 -0.82 -7.77
CA THR A 22 3.68 0.21 -8.77
C THR A 22 2.42 -0.15 -9.54
N PHE A 23 1.54 0.83 -9.74
CA PHE A 23 0.25 0.60 -10.35
C PHE A 23 -0.02 1.61 -11.44
N ASP A 24 -0.86 1.23 -12.39
CA ASP A 24 -1.21 2.13 -13.49
C ASP A 24 -2.30 3.11 -13.07
N THR A 25 -3.11 2.77 -12.07
CA THR A 25 -4.19 3.64 -11.64
C THR A 25 -4.16 3.81 -10.13
N LYS A 26 -4.69 4.95 -9.69
CA LYS A 26 -4.76 5.22 -8.27
C LYS A 26 -5.67 4.21 -7.56
N GLU A 27 -6.71 3.79 -8.24
CA GLU A 27 -7.63 2.83 -7.65
C GLU A 27 -6.93 1.55 -7.22
N GLN A 28 -6.07 1.05 -8.11
CA GLN A 28 -5.33 -0.16 -7.80
C GLN A 28 -4.39 0.05 -6.62
N ALA A 29 -3.75 1.19 -6.57
CA ALA A 29 -2.85 1.50 -5.46
C ALA A 29 -3.61 1.57 -4.14
N VAL A 30 -4.76 2.23 -4.15
CA VAL A 30 -5.58 2.34 -2.95
C VAL A 30 -6.07 0.97 -2.50
N LYS A 31 -6.49 0.14 -3.43
CA LYS A 31 -6.92 -1.20 -3.11
C LYS A 31 -5.82 -1.98 -2.41
N ARG A 32 -4.62 -1.91 -2.95
CA ARG A 32 -3.51 -2.64 -2.38
C ARG A 32 -3.17 -2.12 -0.99
N GLU A 33 -3.22 -0.80 -0.83
CA GLU A 33 -2.93 -0.21 0.47
C GLU A 33 -3.93 -0.69 1.52
N LYS A 34 -5.19 -0.76 1.14
CA LYS A 34 -6.21 -1.24 2.06
C LYS A 34 -5.98 -2.69 2.44
N GLN A 35 -5.61 -3.51 1.49
CA GLN A 35 -5.32 -4.90 1.76
C GLN A 35 -4.19 -5.06 2.75
N ILE A 36 -3.15 -4.30 2.56
CA ILE A 36 -2.00 -4.37 3.46
C ILE A 36 -2.39 -3.96 4.86
N ASN A 37 -3.17 -2.91 5.00
CA ASN A 37 -3.63 -2.48 6.31
C ASN A 37 -4.53 -3.53 6.95
N PHE A 38 -5.37 -4.14 6.15
CA PHE A 38 -6.27 -5.18 6.65
C PHE A 38 -5.48 -6.37 7.19
N PHE A 39 -4.48 -6.79 6.46
CA PHE A 39 -3.65 -7.91 6.91
C PHE A 39 -2.92 -7.57 8.20
N LYS A 40 -2.47 -6.35 8.33
CA LYS A 40 -1.80 -5.94 9.55
C LYS A 40 -2.73 -6.04 10.75
N HIS A 41 -3.96 -5.65 10.57
CA HIS A 41 -4.95 -5.75 11.63
C HIS A 41 -5.22 -7.19 12.02
N LEU A 42 -5.37 -8.04 11.01
CA LEU A 42 -5.59 -9.45 11.27
C LEU A 42 -4.42 -10.07 12.01
N ASP A 43 -3.23 -9.70 11.60
CA ASP A 43 -2.02 -10.22 12.22
C ASP A 43 -1.99 -9.89 13.70
N LYS A 44 -2.35 -8.67 14.04
CA LYS A 44 -2.40 -8.26 15.42
C LYS A 44 -3.39 -9.08 16.23
N ARG A 45 -4.53 -9.34 15.63
CA ARG A 45 -5.57 -10.12 16.31
C ARG A 45 -5.11 -11.54 16.56
N ASN A 46 -4.47 -12.11 15.56
CA ASN A 46 -4.06 -13.50 15.68
C ASN A 46 -3.01 -13.71 16.74
N LYS A 47 -2.30 -12.68 17.06
CA LYS A 47 -1.26 -12.80 18.08
C LYS A 47 -1.80 -12.99 19.48
N LYS A 48 -3.04 -12.72 19.67
CA LYS A 48 -3.62 -12.95 20.98
C LYS A 48 -3.84 -14.44 21.26
#